data_8f64e19522ec47b379f60b859d2e16af
#
_entry.id   8f64e19522ec47b379f60b859d2e16af
#
_cell.length_a   1.000
_cell.length_b   1.000
_cell.length_c   1.000
_cell.angle_alpha   90.00
_cell.angle_beta   90.00
_cell.angle_gamma   90.00
#
_symmetry.space_group_name_H-M   'P 1'
#
loop_
_entity.id
_entity.type
_entity.pdbx_description
1 polymer ?
#
loop_
_entity_poly.entity_id
_entity_poly.type
_entity_poly.pdbx_seq_one_letter_code
_entity_poly.pdbx_strand_id
1 'polypeptide(L)'
;EVGLDLAVNSIIKQFEGLVPYTTSADNPGSDADGFITVENYRNHSIKYRITNPVEKFLYQSSVGNSFIYHYAHTYDIEAISKSLTSSTSETIKEKIRVLETPLVQYFIFFGQSGNGADLELFPAPPLNMWGRVHSNGNIYIGSERTTINHRNYDDQGNLSPHLLSASGKIVTRRKHS
;
A
#
# COMPACT_ATOMS: atom_id res chain seq x y z
N GLU A 1 -8.80 -5.70 21.10
CA GLU A 1 -9.22 -5.14 19.80
C GLU A 1 -8.88 -3.65 19.72
N VAL A 2 -9.42 -2.79 20.57
CA VAL A 2 -9.18 -1.32 20.53
C VAL A 2 -7.70 -0.94 20.54
N GLY A 3 -6.87 -1.62 21.32
CA GLY A 3 -5.43 -1.35 21.36
C GLY A 3 -4.74 -1.70 20.02
N LEU A 4 -5.18 -2.75 19.35
CA LEU A 4 -4.70 -3.09 18.00
C LEU A 4 -5.10 -2.04 16.98
N ASP A 5 -6.38 -1.62 16.98
CA ASP A 5 -6.88 -0.60 16.08
C ASP A 5 -6.10 0.72 16.22
N LEU A 6 -5.79 1.12 17.45
CA LEU A 6 -4.98 2.32 17.72
C LEU A 6 -3.55 2.17 17.19
N ALA A 7 -2.94 1.00 17.36
CA ALA A 7 -1.61 0.72 16.83
C ALA A 7 -1.60 0.74 15.29
N VAL A 8 -2.58 0.09 14.65
CA VAL A 8 -2.75 0.09 13.19
C VAL A 8 -2.92 1.51 12.66
N ASN A 9 -3.82 2.30 13.27
CA ASN A 9 -4.04 3.69 12.88
C ASN A 9 -2.78 4.55 13.05
N SER A 10 -1.97 4.27 14.07
CA SER A 10 -0.69 4.95 14.27
C SER A 10 0.29 4.65 13.14
N ILE A 11 0.38 3.40 12.69
CA ILE A 11 1.20 2.99 11.54
C ILE A 11 0.69 3.70 10.27
N ILE A 12 -0.62 3.65 9.99
CA ILE A 12 -1.22 4.25 8.79
C ILE A 12 -0.90 5.76 8.72
N LYS A 13 -1.11 6.49 9.81
CA LYS A 13 -0.84 7.93 9.87
C LYS A 13 0.61 8.29 9.57
N GLN A 14 1.56 7.46 9.96
CA GLN A 14 2.96 7.70 9.64
C GLN A 14 3.27 7.46 8.17
N PHE A 15 2.69 6.44 7.55
CA PHE A 15 2.82 6.25 6.11
C PHE A 15 2.15 7.38 5.30
N GLU A 16 1.00 7.90 5.75
CA GLU A 16 0.38 9.09 5.15
C GLU A 16 1.28 10.34 5.25
N GLY A 17 2.02 10.47 6.34
CA GLY A 17 3.01 11.53 6.54
C GLY A 17 4.34 11.32 5.80
N LEU A 18 4.49 10.24 5.01
CA LEU A 18 5.73 9.84 4.34
C LEU A 18 6.93 9.64 5.29
N VAL A 19 6.68 9.51 6.57
CA VAL A 19 7.70 9.26 7.58
C VAL A 19 7.73 7.75 7.86
N PRO A 20 8.86 7.07 7.63
CA PRO A 20 8.98 5.66 7.98
C PRO A 20 8.63 5.45 9.45
N TYR A 21 7.80 4.47 9.75
CA TYR A 21 7.50 4.16 11.13
C TYR A 21 8.76 3.61 11.80
N THR A 22 9.15 4.26 12.87
CA THR A 22 10.09 3.75 13.84
C THR A 22 9.35 2.85 14.85
N THR A 23 9.91 2.47 15.92
CA THR A 23 9.23 1.69 16.96
C THR A 23 8.42 2.62 17.87
N SER A 24 7.43 2.09 18.60
CA SER A 24 6.72 2.90 19.61
C SER A 24 7.66 3.35 20.74
N ALA A 25 8.80 2.69 20.94
CA ALA A 25 9.82 3.10 21.90
C ALA A 25 10.42 4.47 21.58
N ASP A 26 10.44 4.87 20.31
CA ASP A 26 10.90 6.19 19.87
C ASP A 26 9.85 7.29 20.05
N ASN A 27 8.64 6.93 20.50
CA ASN A 27 7.57 7.88 20.75
C ASN A 27 7.75 8.51 22.15
N PRO A 28 7.77 9.85 22.29
CA PRO A 28 7.93 10.52 23.60
C PRO A 28 6.89 10.16 24.65
N GLY A 29 5.76 9.57 24.26
CA GLY A 29 4.70 9.11 25.18
C GLY A 29 4.79 7.65 25.58
N SER A 30 5.85 6.92 25.21
CA SER A 30 6.03 5.52 25.58
C SER A 30 6.65 5.36 26.97
N ASP A 31 6.29 4.25 27.65
CA ASP A 31 6.97 3.83 28.88
C ASP A 31 8.33 3.16 28.58
N ALA A 32 9.04 2.73 29.64
CA ALA A 32 10.36 2.11 29.53
C ALA A 32 10.37 0.80 28.70
N ASP A 33 9.21 0.13 28.60
CA ASP A 33 9.01 -1.10 27.82
C ASP A 33 8.52 -0.80 26.39
N GLY A 34 8.42 0.47 26.02
CA GLY A 34 7.95 0.93 24.71
C GLY A 34 6.44 0.88 24.52
N PHE A 35 5.65 0.75 25.59
CA PHE A 35 4.21 0.80 25.50
C PHE A 35 3.68 2.24 25.53
N ILE A 36 2.72 2.52 24.68
CA ILE A 36 1.89 3.73 24.71
C ILE A 36 0.61 3.40 25.46
N THR A 37 0.32 4.14 26.52
CA THR A 37 -0.86 3.93 27.36
C THR A 37 -2.02 4.81 26.89
N VAL A 38 -3.18 4.18 26.73
CA VAL A 38 -4.47 4.85 26.52
C VAL A 38 -5.31 4.65 27.78
N GLU A 39 -5.41 5.71 28.55
CA GLU A 39 -6.10 5.64 29.84
C GLU A 39 -7.63 5.68 29.69
N ASN A 40 -8.31 4.95 30.58
CA ASN A 40 -9.76 5.08 30.83
C ASN A 40 -10.69 4.77 29.66
N TYR A 41 -10.44 3.74 28.91
CA TYR A 41 -11.42 3.27 27.94
C TYR A 41 -12.36 2.22 28.57
N ARG A 42 -13.61 2.60 28.82
CA ARG A 42 -14.68 1.73 29.35
C ARG A 42 -14.26 0.90 30.59
N ASN A 43 -13.68 1.52 31.59
CA ASN A 43 -13.13 0.89 32.79
C ASN A 43 -11.96 -0.08 32.55
N HIS A 44 -11.23 0.12 31.45
CA HIS A 44 -10.01 -0.61 31.18
C HIS A 44 -8.86 0.37 30.92
N SER A 45 -7.69 0.04 31.41
CA SER A 45 -6.44 0.61 30.97
C SER A 45 -5.97 -0.20 29.75
N ILE A 46 -5.74 0.46 28.64
CA ILE A 46 -5.27 -0.16 27.40
C ILE A 46 -3.88 0.38 27.13
N LYS A 47 -2.93 -0.51 26.83
CA LYS A 47 -1.64 -0.12 26.31
C LYS A 47 -1.26 -0.97 25.11
N TYR A 48 -0.55 -0.36 24.18
CA TYR A 48 -0.04 -1.05 23.01
C TYR A 48 1.39 -0.69 22.73
N ARG A 49 2.10 -1.59 22.08
CA ARG A 49 3.43 -1.31 21.51
C ARG A 49 3.54 -1.86 20.10
N ILE A 50 4.37 -1.20 19.32
CA ILE A 50 4.77 -1.60 18.00
C ILE A 50 6.26 -1.83 18.03
N THR A 51 6.67 -3.05 17.75
CA THR A 51 8.08 -3.43 17.77
C THR A 51 8.53 -3.83 16.38
N ASN A 52 9.80 -3.56 16.14
CA ASN A 52 10.59 -3.94 14.97
C ASN A 52 9.87 -3.89 13.65
N PRO A 53 10.09 -2.83 12.86
CA PRO A 53 10.04 -3.03 11.44
C PRO A 53 11.14 -4.03 11.11
N VAL A 54 10.78 -5.30 10.96
CA VAL A 54 11.69 -6.24 10.33
C VAL A 54 11.98 -5.71 8.95
N GLU A 55 13.22 -5.84 8.56
CA GLU A 55 13.85 -5.31 7.36
C GLU A 55 12.91 -5.13 6.17
N LYS A 56 12.97 -3.96 5.60
CA LYS A 56 12.41 -3.63 4.30
C LYS A 56 12.96 -4.62 3.27
N PHE A 57 12.19 -5.56 2.82
CA PHE A 57 12.58 -6.50 1.79
C PHE A 57 11.71 -6.35 0.54
N LEU A 58 12.29 -6.67 -0.59
CA LEU A 58 11.58 -6.68 -1.85
C LEU A 58 10.61 -7.86 -1.88
N TYR A 59 9.34 -7.57 -1.94
CA TYR A 59 8.28 -8.57 -2.08
C TYR A 59 7.68 -8.48 -3.47
N GLN A 60 7.52 -9.62 -4.09
CA GLN A 60 6.91 -9.74 -5.40
C GLN A 60 5.49 -10.29 -5.22
N SER A 61 4.49 -9.54 -5.67
CA SER A 61 3.13 -10.04 -5.79
C SER A 61 2.78 -10.29 -7.24
N SER A 62 2.01 -11.32 -7.51
CA SER A 62 1.47 -11.59 -8.83
C SER A 62 -0.01 -11.20 -8.87
N VAL A 63 -0.37 -10.35 -9.84
CA VAL A 63 -1.77 -10.09 -10.20
C VAL A 63 -1.95 -10.60 -11.62
N GLY A 64 -2.61 -11.75 -11.76
CA GLY A 64 -2.60 -12.50 -13.01
C GLY A 64 -1.17 -13.02 -13.30
N ASN A 65 -0.63 -12.74 -14.47
CA ASN A 65 0.74 -13.08 -14.85
C ASN A 65 1.71 -11.88 -14.74
N SER A 66 1.32 -10.82 -14.04
CA SER A 66 2.17 -9.64 -13.82
C SER A 66 2.82 -9.68 -12.46
N PHE A 67 4.08 -9.36 -12.41
CA PHE A 67 4.82 -9.20 -11.16
C PHE A 67 4.86 -7.70 -10.79
N ILE A 68 4.40 -7.38 -9.58
CA ILE A 68 4.52 -6.06 -9.00
C ILE A 68 5.48 -6.17 -7.82
N TYR A 69 6.51 -5.34 -7.84
CA TYR A 69 7.47 -5.30 -6.74
C TYR A 69 7.02 -4.31 -5.68
N HIS A 70 7.11 -4.75 -4.44
CA HIS A 70 6.79 -3.94 -3.28
C HIS A 70 7.95 -3.98 -2.29
N TYR A 71 8.14 -2.90 -1.56
CA TYR A 71 8.90 -2.97 -0.33
C TYR A 71 7.96 -3.32 0.81
N ALA A 72 8.23 -4.42 1.49
CA ALA A 72 7.40 -4.91 2.59
C ALA A 72 8.00 -4.50 3.93
N HIS A 73 7.18 -3.86 4.76
CA HIS A 73 7.50 -3.56 6.15
C HIS A 73 6.61 -4.41 7.04
N THR A 74 7.20 -5.19 7.93
CA THR A 74 6.45 -6.05 8.83
C THR A 74 6.62 -5.53 10.26
N TYR A 75 5.51 -5.32 10.95
CA TYR A 75 5.44 -4.84 12.32
C TYR A 75 4.80 -5.89 13.21
N ASP A 76 5.37 -6.07 14.39
CA ASP A 76 4.75 -6.83 15.48
C ASP A 76 4.04 -5.87 16.43
N ILE A 77 2.74 -6.08 16.62
CA ILE A 77 1.90 -5.30 17.51
C ILE A 77 1.53 -6.16 18.70
N GLU A 78 1.67 -5.60 19.91
CA GLU A 78 1.17 -6.17 21.14
C GLU A 78 0.24 -5.17 21.82
N ALA A 79 -0.96 -5.59 22.15
CA ALA A 79 -1.92 -4.81 22.91
C ALA A 79 -2.31 -5.54 24.19
N ILE A 80 -2.33 -4.80 25.30
CA ILE A 80 -2.68 -5.29 26.63
C ILE A 80 -3.88 -4.48 27.12
N SER A 81 -4.93 -5.18 27.55
CA SER A 81 -6.08 -4.60 28.21
C SER A 81 -6.12 -5.09 29.66
N LYS A 82 -6.18 -4.19 30.63
CA LYS A 82 -6.31 -4.49 32.05
C LYS A 82 -7.57 -3.86 32.61
N SER A 83 -8.41 -4.65 33.24
CA SER A 83 -9.58 -4.14 33.95
C SER A 83 -9.17 -3.27 35.13
N LEU A 84 -9.84 -2.13 35.31
CA LEU A 84 -9.64 -1.26 36.50
C LEU A 84 -10.46 -1.71 37.70
N THR A 85 -11.41 -2.63 37.52
CA THR A 85 -12.32 -3.11 38.55
C THR A 85 -12.06 -4.56 38.96
N SER A 86 -11.22 -5.29 38.22
CA SER A 86 -10.87 -6.67 38.50
C SER A 86 -9.37 -6.90 38.24
N SER A 87 -8.87 -8.08 38.62
CA SER A 87 -7.47 -8.47 38.37
C SER A 87 -7.25 -9.06 36.97
N THR A 88 -8.26 -9.02 36.07
CA THR A 88 -8.18 -9.60 34.75
C THR A 88 -7.34 -8.74 33.79
N SER A 89 -6.48 -9.40 33.04
CA SER A 89 -5.68 -8.79 31.96
C SER A 89 -5.64 -9.72 30.77
N GLU A 90 -5.78 -9.15 29.57
CA GLU A 90 -5.70 -9.86 28.31
C GLU A 90 -4.62 -9.25 27.43
N THR A 91 -3.92 -10.10 26.71
CA THR A 91 -2.86 -9.69 25.76
C THR A 91 -3.17 -10.27 24.41
N ILE A 92 -3.14 -9.41 23.37
CA ILE A 92 -3.29 -9.79 21.98
C ILE A 92 -2.03 -9.39 21.24
N LYS A 93 -1.54 -10.30 20.38
CA LYS A 93 -0.38 -10.05 19.50
C LYS A 93 -0.78 -10.26 18.06
N GLU A 94 -0.37 -9.36 17.20
CA GLU A 94 -0.65 -9.40 15.77
C GLU A 94 0.57 -8.97 14.95
N LYS A 95 0.66 -9.51 13.75
CA LYS A 95 1.71 -9.15 12.79
C LYS A 95 1.07 -8.46 11.58
N ILE A 96 1.50 -7.23 11.31
CA ILE A 96 1.00 -6.43 10.19
C ILE A 96 2.09 -6.26 9.15
N ARG A 97 1.71 -6.42 7.89
CA ARG A 97 2.57 -6.12 6.75
C ARG A 97 2.04 -4.94 5.97
N VAL A 98 2.87 -3.93 5.79
CA VAL A 98 2.61 -2.78 4.91
C VAL A 98 3.44 -2.94 3.66
N LEU A 99 2.81 -2.75 2.49
CA LEU A 99 3.46 -2.85 1.19
C LEU A 99 3.55 -1.46 0.55
N GLU A 100 4.76 -1.01 0.29
CA GLU A 100 5.02 0.18 -0.51
C GLU A 100 5.29 -0.22 -1.96
N THR A 101 4.52 0.31 -2.89
CA THR A 101 4.70 0.03 -4.32
C THR A 101 5.44 1.21 -4.98
N PRO A 102 6.69 1.04 -5.41
CA PRO A 102 7.41 2.11 -6.09
C PRO A 102 6.74 2.48 -7.42
N LEU A 103 6.34 3.74 -7.59
CA LEU A 103 5.70 4.22 -8.80
C LEU A 103 6.64 4.23 -10.01
N VAL A 104 7.95 4.25 -9.77
CA VAL A 104 8.98 4.22 -10.82
C VAL A 104 8.91 2.96 -11.72
N GLN A 105 8.27 1.90 -11.28
CA GLN A 105 8.04 0.71 -12.11
C GLN A 105 6.95 0.90 -13.18
N TYR A 106 6.25 2.04 -13.17
CA TYR A 106 5.27 2.43 -14.19
C TYR A 106 5.85 3.50 -15.11
N PHE A 107 5.62 3.35 -16.41
CA PHE A 107 5.90 4.41 -17.38
C PHE A 107 4.86 5.54 -17.27
N ILE A 108 3.58 5.17 -17.10
CA ILE A 108 2.50 6.08 -16.77
C ILE A 108 1.73 5.53 -15.59
N PHE A 109 1.62 6.33 -14.53
CA PHE A 109 0.76 6.05 -13.39
C PHE A 109 -0.22 7.21 -13.21
N PHE A 110 -1.49 6.97 -13.55
CA PHE A 110 -2.56 7.96 -13.39
C PHE A 110 -3.39 7.61 -12.16
N GLY A 111 -2.95 8.14 -11.02
CA GLY A 111 -3.47 7.81 -9.69
C GLY A 111 -4.65 8.64 -9.22
N GLN A 112 -5.22 9.53 -10.05
CA GLN A 112 -6.37 10.33 -9.68
C GLN A 112 -7.59 9.43 -9.41
N SER A 113 -8.41 9.79 -8.43
CA SER A 113 -9.66 9.10 -8.11
C SER A 113 -10.87 9.97 -8.43
N GLY A 114 -12.04 9.35 -8.66
CA GLY A 114 -13.31 10.03 -8.93
C GLY A 114 -13.55 10.40 -10.40
N ASN A 115 -14.43 11.38 -10.63
CA ASN A 115 -14.81 11.85 -11.97
C ASN A 115 -13.65 12.60 -12.64
N GLY A 116 -12.83 11.93 -13.39
CA GLY A 116 -11.64 12.50 -14.03
C GLY A 116 -10.42 11.58 -13.93
N ALA A 117 -10.59 10.45 -13.28
CA ALA A 117 -9.56 9.42 -13.13
C ALA A 117 -9.26 8.65 -14.44
N ASP A 118 -9.93 9.00 -15.55
CA ASP A 118 -9.76 8.31 -16.83
C ASP A 118 -8.51 8.81 -17.57
N LEU A 119 -7.70 7.88 -18.02
CA LEU A 119 -6.55 8.13 -18.87
C LEU A 119 -6.95 7.96 -20.33
N GLU A 120 -6.83 9.02 -21.16
CA GLU A 120 -7.01 8.94 -22.59
C GLU A 120 -5.68 9.03 -23.33
N LEU A 121 -5.38 8.03 -24.14
CA LEU A 121 -4.22 7.96 -25.02
C LEU A 121 -4.68 8.19 -26.46
N PHE A 122 -4.58 9.45 -26.91
CA PHE A 122 -4.95 9.86 -28.24
C PHE A 122 -3.89 10.78 -28.86
N PRO A 123 -2.71 10.28 -29.18
CA PRO A 123 -1.65 11.08 -29.75
C PRO A 123 -1.90 11.41 -31.21
N ALA A 124 -1.61 12.64 -31.63
CA ALA A 124 -1.57 13.01 -33.03
C ALA A 124 -0.39 12.39 -33.78
N PRO A 125 0.88 12.44 -33.27
CA PRO A 125 1.97 11.66 -33.80
C PRO A 125 1.91 10.21 -33.30
N PRO A 126 2.60 9.24 -33.95
CA PRO A 126 2.74 7.90 -33.40
C PRO A 126 3.37 7.93 -32.01
N LEU A 127 2.74 7.27 -31.05
CA LEU A 127 3.22 7.16 -29.68
C LEU A 127 3.71 5.74 -29.41
N ASN A 128 5.01 5.62 -29.17
CA ASN A 128 5.62 4.38 -28.76
C ASN A 128 6.01 4.48 -27.27
N MET A 129 5.42 3.64 -26.44
CA MET A 129 5.69 3.59 -25.02
C MET A 129 6.39 2.28 -24.65
N TRP A 130 7.26 2.37 -23.66
CA TRP A 130 7.98 1.21 -23.11
C TRP A 130 7.74 1.19 -21.59
N GLY A 131 7.04 0.16 -21.11
CA GLY A 131 6.77 -0.03 -19.70
C GLY A 131 5.30 -0.09 -19.35
N ARG A 132 5.01 -0.14 -18.07
CA ARG A 132 3.65 -0.31 -17.56
C ARG A 132 2.87 0.99 -17.56
N VAL A 133 1.58 0.86 -17.84
CA VAL A 133 0.62 1.96 -17.77
C VAL A 133 -0.50 1.56 -16.81
N HIS A 134 -0.77 2.40 -15.82
CA HIS A 134 -1.86 2.20 -14.86
C HIS A 134 -2.75 3.43 -14.77
N SER A 135 -4.06 3.20 -14.60
CA SER A 135 -5.04 4.22 -14.27
C SER A 135 -5.98 3.74 -13.16
N ASN A 136 -6.22 4.58 -12.16
CA ASN A 136 -7.26 4.35 -11.16
C ASN A 136 -8.69 4.49 -11.70
N GLY A 137 -8.86 5.01 -12.92
CA GLY A 137 -10.11 5.06 -13.66
C GLY A 137 -10.13 4.11 -14.85
N ASN A 138 -10.70 4.56 -15.96
CA ASN A 138 -10.67 3.85 -17.24
C ASN A 138 -9.42 4.23 -18.04
N ILE A 139 -9.04 3.38 -18.99
CA ILE A 139 -8.05 3.71 -20.01
C ILE A 139 -8.76 3.69 -21.38
N TYR A 140 -8.69 4.80 -22.12
CA TYR A 140 -9.18 4.93 -23.47
C TYR A 140 -8.01 5.00 -24.43
N ILE A 141 -7.98 4.11 -25.42
CA ILE A 141 -6.97 4.10 -26.48
C ILE A 141 -7.67 4.45 -27.78
N GLY A 142 -7.67 5.74 -28.11
CA GLY A 142 -8.43 6.29 -29.23
C GLY A 142 -7.65 6.38 -30.53
N SER A 143 -6.43 5.83 -30.61
CA SER A 143 -5.58 5.94 -31.80
C SER A 143 -4.90 4.62 -32.11
N GLU A 144 -4.99 4.19 -33.38
CA GLU A 144 -4.23 3.07 -33.94
C GLU A 144 -2.71 3.32 -33.95
N ARG A 145 -2.27 4.56 -33.71
CA ARG A 145 -0.88 4.98 -33.66
C ARG A 145 -0.25 4.84 -32.29
N THR A 146 -1.00 4.32 -31.30
CA THR A 146 -0.49 4.06 -29.97
C THR A 146 0.06 2.66 -29.91
N THR A 147 1.37 2.53 -29.70
CA THR A 147 2.04 1.25 -29.47
C THR A 147 2.59 1.21 -28.07
N ILE A 148 2.22 0.18 -27.32
CA ILE A 148 2.73 -0.06 -25.98
C ILE A 148 3.62 -1.29 -26.07
N ASN A 149 4.93 -1.08 -25.87
CA ASN A 149 5.94 -2.09 -26.05
C ASN A 149 6.31 -2.73 -24.71
N HIS A 150 6.71 -3.99 -24.80
CA HIS A 150 7.11 -4.82 -23.69
C HIS A 150 8.61 -5.10 -23.70
N ARG A 151 9.26 -4.91 -22.54
CA ARG A 151 10.56 -5.52 -22.26
C ARG A 151 10.70 -5.96 -20.80
N ASN A 152 9.61 -6.15 -20.10
CA ASN A 152 9.69 -6.73 -18.76
C ASN A 152 9.61 -8.26 -18.89
N TYR A 153 10.72 -8.88 -18.69
CA TYR A 153 10.82 -10.33 -18.54
C TYR A 153 10.71 -10.64 -17.05
N ASP A 154 10.06 -11.74 -16.71
CA ASP A 154 10.14 -12.32 -15.37
C ASP A 154 11.54 -12.91 -15.13
N ASP A 155 11.80 -13.40 -13.91
CA ASP A 155 13.08 -14.02 -13.54
C ASP A 155 13.37 -15.31 -14.32
N GLN A 156 12.39 -15.82 -15.08
CA GLN A 156 12.49 -16.99 -15.93
C GLN A 156 12.66 -16.63 -17.42
N GLY A 157 12.70 -15.34 -17.75
CA GLY A 157 12.86 -14.84 -19.11
C GLY A 157 11.57 -14.81 -19.93
N ASN A 158 10.37 -14.96 -19.29
CA ASN A 158 9.09 -14.83 -19.97
C ASN A 158 8.63 -13.38 -20.01
N LEU A 159 7.97 -12.99 -21.11
CA LEU A 159 7.36 -11.65 -21.21
C LEU A 159 6.23 -11.50 -20.19
N SER A 160 6.30 -10.49 -19.34
CA SER A 160 5.21 -10.13 -18.42
C SER A 160 4.01 -9.58 -19.21
N PRO A 161 2.84 -10.20 -19.19
CA PRO A 161 1.75 -9.91 -20.14
C PRO A 161 0.93 -8.64 -19.82
N HIS A 162 1.09 -8.02 -18.65
CA HIS A 162 0.23 -6.91 -18.26
C HIS A 162 0.93 -5.55 -18.27
N LEU A 163 0.88 -4.91 -19.41
CA LEU A 163 1.33 -3.53 -19.60
C LEU A 163 0.30 -2.50 -19.22
N LEU A 164 -0.96 -2.84 -19.42
CA LEU A 164 -2.10 -1.98 -19.15
C LEU A 164 -2.87 -2.54 -17.97
N SER A 165 -3.09 -1.70 -16.97
CA SER A 165 -3.97 -2.00 -15.85
C SER A 165 -4.86 -0.80 -15.56
N ALA A 166 -6.14 -1.05 -15.34
CA ALA A 166 -7.13 -0.05 -14.99
C ALA A 166 -7.99 -0.56 -13.84
N SER A 167 -8.33 0.29 -12.87
CA SER A 167 -9.35 -0.06 -11.88
C SER A 167 -10.75 -0.09 -12.50
N GLY A 168 -10.94 0.64 -13.60
CA GLY A 168 -12.13 0.61 -14.44
C GLY A 168 -11.97 -0.30 -15.67
N LYS A 169 -12.32 0.22 -16.84
CA LYS A 169 -12.30 -0.49 -18.13
C LYS A 169 -11.15 -0.04 -19.00
N ILE A 170 -10.65 -0.94 -19.86
CA ILE A 170 -9.76 -0.60 -20.96
C ILE A 170 -10.61 -0.62 -22.24
N VAL A 171 -10.63 0.49 -22.96
CA VAL A 171 -11.52 0.73 -24.11
C VAL A 171 -10.71 1.20 -25.31
N THR A 172 -10.87 0.54 -26.45
CA THR A 172 -10.13 0.85 -27.69
C THR A 172 -10.88 1.88 -28.55
N ARG A 173 -11.35 2.97 -27.95
CA ARG A 173 -11.98 4.12 -28.62
C ARG A 173 -11.74 5.39 -27.81
N ARG A 174 -12.10 6.55 -28.38
CA ARG A 174 -12.08 7.83 -27.64
C ARG A 174 -13.15 7.86 -26.54
N LYS A 175 -12.87 8.66 -25.51
CA LYS A 175 -13.77 8.80 -24.36
C LYS A 175 -15.15 9.36 -24.74
N HIS A 176 -15.21 10.25 -25.72
CA HIS A 176 -16.40 10.97 -26.13
C HIS A 176 -16.79 10.73 -27.61
N SER A 177 -16.50 9.56 -28.12
CA SER A 177 -16.92 9.14 -29.49
C SER A 177 -18.14 8.25 -29.44
#